data_d903ef03dbbaf5ac41ab8ba04a0ac253
#
_entry.id   d903ef03dbbaf5ac41ab8ba04a0ac253
#
_cell.length_a   1.000
_cell.length_b   1.000
_cell.length_c   1.000
_cell.angle_alpha   90.00
_cell.angle_beta   90.00
_cell.angle_gamma   90.00
#
_symmetry.space_group_name_H-M   'P 1'
#
loop_
_entity.id
_entity.type
_entity.pdbx_description
1 polymer ?
#
loop_
_entity_poly.entity_id
_entity_poly.type
_entity_poly.pdbx_seq_one_letter_code
_entity_poly.pdbx_strand_id
1 'polypeptide(L)'
;MIVDTTVQEKAIAHPTDSRLLEVAREKIARMAQRASLKLKLTHEREGKTLRRKAAGYALAKQSRRLKRTLRRLRTILDSLLREVRRKMDGLAEQVRQQLNVWLERAERMHAQRPHDKNKLYALHAPEAECIGKAKARKPYEFGVKVSLAVTHKQGLMVGARSFTGNPYDGHTLAAQLEQTSTLLQDIGTKRTTAIVDLGYRAVDTDCAPVQVIHRGKYKSLTATQRSWLKRRQAIEPAIGHAKADHRMDRCWLKGSEGDALHAVLCAAGFNIRWLLRAIARQAAKALHLVFSLVALYAELAMLVVAQAWTKPTADSAIGCDA
;
A
#
# COMPACT_ATOMS: atom_id res chain seq x y z
N MET A 1 6.61 -3.62 19.15
CA MET A 1 6.37 -3.49 17.68
C MET A 1 6.63 -2.08 17.22
N ILE A 2 6.80 -1.85 15.91
CA ILE A 2 6.88 -0.53 15.30
C ILE A 2 5.61 -0.35 14.49
N VAL A 3 4.94 0.81 14.62
CA VAL A 3 3.71 1.13 13.88
C VAL A 3 3.90 2.44 13.12
N ASP A 4 3.46 2.46 11.86
CA ASP A 4 3.49 3.65 11.02
C ASP A 4 2.35 3.61 9.99
N THR A 5 1.97 4.77 9.45
CA THR A 5 0.95 4.87 8.41
C THR A 5 1.56 5.12 7.03
N THR A 6 0.91 4.58 6.04
CA THR A 6 1.21 4.85 4.64
C THR A 6 -0.07 5.01 3.83
N VAL A 7 0.06 5.38 2.56
CA VAL A 7 -1.07 5.40 1.63
C VAL A 7 -1.03 4.17 0.76
N GLN A 8 -2.11 3.42 0.76
CA GLN A 8 -2.42 2.41 -0.24
C GLN A 8 -3.08 3.13 -1.43
N GLU A 9 -2.33 3.32 -2.49
CA GLU A 9 -2.84 4.05 -3.64
C GLU A 9 -3.86 3.21 -4.42
N LYS A 10 -4.96 3.86 -4.84
CA LYS A 10 -5.93 3.24 -5.75
C LYS A 10 -5.39 3.21 -7.18
N ALA A 11 -5.78 2.19 -7.92
CA ALA A 11 -5.48 2.07 -9.36
C ALA A 11 -6.33 3.06 -10.18
N ILE A 12 -6.20 4.33 -9.88
CA ILE A 12 -6.90 5.42 -10.56
C ILE A 12 -5.91 6.29 -11.35
N ALA A 13 -6.41 6.86 -12.43
CA ALA A 13 -5.61 7.85 -13.16
C ALA A 13 -5.62 9.17 -12.39
N HIS A 14 -4.52 9.96 -12.47
CA HIS A 14 -4.40 11.25 -11.80
C HIS A 14 -5.65 12.12 -12.02
N PRO A 15 -6.37 12.53 -10.95
CA PRO A 15 -7.67 13.17 -11.04
C PRO A 15 -7.55 14.65 -11.36
N THR A 16 -7.64 14.99 -12.65
CA THR A 16 -7.83 16.39 -13.08
C THR A 16 -9.32 16.66 -13.30
N ASP A 17 -9.79 17.91 -13.08
CA ASP A 17 -11.19 18.27 -13.27
C ASP A 17 -11.71 17.90 -14.67
N SER A 18 -10.91 18.14 -15.72
CA SER A 18 -11.29 17.79 -17.08
C SER A 18 -11.46 16.29 -17.30
N ARG A 19 -10.63 15.46 -16.65
CA ARG A 19 -10.74 14.01 -16.71
C ARG A 19 -11.94 13.52 -15.94
N LEU A 20 -12.16 14.03 -14.75
CA LEU A 20 -13.28 13.63 -13.89
C LEU A 20 -14.63 13.93 -14.56
N LEU A 21 -14.79 15.14 -15.11
CA LEU A 21 -16.00 15.54 -15.83
C LEU A 21 -16.25 14.67 -17.07
N GLU A 22 -15.22 14.38 -17.85
CA GLU A 22 -15.37 13.54 -19.05
C GLU A 22 -15.64 12.07 -18.69
N VAL A 23 -14.99 11.52 -17.66
CA VAL A 23 -15.29 10.16 -17.17
C VAL A 23 -16.72 10.07 -16.65
N ALA A 24 -17.21 11.09 -15.94
CA ALA A 24 -18.59 11.15 -15.49
C ALA A 24 -19.56 11.17 -16.69
N ARG A 25 -19.33 12.06 -17.69
CA ARG A 25 -20.12 12.12 -18.93
C ARG A 25 -20.17 10.76 -19.62
N GLU A 26 -19.00 10.14 -19.85
CA GLU A 26 -18.90 8.85 -20.51
C GLU A 26 -19.66 7.75 -19.76
N LYS A 27 -19.49 7.71 -18.44
CA LYS A 27 -20.15 6.70 -17.60
C LYS A 27 -21.67 6.86 -17.62
N ILE A 28 -22.18 8.08 -17.46
CA ILE A 28 -23.62 8.35 -17.46
C ILE A 28 -24.23 8.05 -18.84
N ALA A 29 -23.59 8.45 -19.93
CA ALA A 29 -24.06 8.14 -21.29
C ALA A 29 -24.11 6.61 -21.50
N ARG A 30 -23.09 5.87 -21.09
CA ARG A 30 -23.03 4.40 -21.19
C ARG A 30 -24.10 3.72 -20.34
N MET A 31 -24.34 4.19 -19.12
CA MET A 31 -25.37 3.63 -18.24
C MET A 31 -26.77 3.91 -18.79
N ALA A 32 -27.04 5.12 -19.30
CA ALA A 32 -28.30 5.44 -19.95
C ALA A 32 -28.56 4.56 -21.18
N GLN A 33 -27.53 4.35 -22.01
CA GLN A 33 -27.61 3.44 -23.17
C GLN A 33 -27.92 2.00 -22.75
N ARG A 34 -27.28 1.48 -21.69
CA ARG A 34 -27.57 0.14 -21.14
C ARG A 34 -28.98 0.01 -20.58
N ALA A 35 -29.52 1.12 -20.05
CA ALA A 35 -30.92 1.22 -19.61
C ALA A 35 -31.90 1.47 -20.78
N SER A 36 -31.45 1.38 -22.04
CA SER A 36 -32.24 1.65 -23.25
C SER A 36 -32.83 3.06 -23.34
N LEU A 37 -32.26 4.02 -22.60
CA LEU A 37 -32.66 5.43 -22.66
C LEU A 37 -32.08 6.08 -23.93
N LYS A 38 -32.95 6.57 -24.82
CA LYS A 38 -32.56 7.34 -26.00
C LYS A 38 -32.13 8.75 -25.59
N LEU A 39 -30.83 9.03 -25.65
CA LEU A 39 -30.28 10.36 -25.40
C LEU A 39 -30.27 11.19 -26.69
N LYS A 40 -30.59 12.49 -26.59
CA LYS A 40 -30.52 13.42 -27.73
C LYS A 40 -29.09 13.57 -28.23
N LEU A 41 -28.16 13.85 -27.32
CA LEU A 41 -26.74 14.03 -27.61
C LEU A 41 -25.89 13.41 -26.48
N THR A 42 -24.90 12.62 -26.84
CA THR A 42 -23.92 12.06 -25.89
C THR A 42 -22.67 12.93 -25.74
N HIS A 43 -22.44 13.87 -26.66
CA HIS A 43 -21.26 14.76 -26.72
C HIS A 43 -19.92 14.00 -26.66
N GLU A 44 -19.85 12.76 -27.14
CA GLU A 44 -18.68 11.91 -26.99
C GLU A 44 -17.41 12.50 -27.63
N ARG A 45 -17.51 12.90 -28.91
CA ARG A 45 -16.37 13.49 -29.65
C ARG A 45 -15.93 14.80 -29.05
N GLU A 46 -16.91 15.66 -28.70
CA GLU A 46 -16.65 16.97 -28.09
C GLU A 46 -15.97 16.83 -26.73
N GLY A 47 -16.49 15.96 -25.85
CA GLY A 47 -15.94 15.74 -24.51
C GLY A 47 -14.50 15.24 -24.54
N LYS A 48 -14.19 14.22 -25.38
CA LYS A 48 -12.83 13.72 -25.57
C LYS A 48 -11.87 14.81 -26.07
N THR A 49 -12.34 15.66 -27.01
CA THR A 49 -11.55 16.77 -27.55
C THR A 49 -11.29 17.84 -26.50
N LEU A 50 -12.32 18.24 -25.74
CA LEU A 50 -12.19 19.24 -24.67
C LEU A 50 -11.26 18.76 -23.56
N ARG A 51 -11.33 17.49 -23.15
CA ARG A 51 -10.39 16.91 -22.17
C ARG A 51 -8.94 17.04 -22.65
N ARG A 52 -8.66 16.72 -23.91
CA ARG A 52 -7.33 16.82 -24.51
C ARG A 52 -6.85 18.27 -24.56
N LYS A 53 -7.69 19.19 -25.01
CA LYS A 53 -7.39 20.64 -25.02
C LYS A 53 -7.12 21.16 -23.61
N ALA A 54 -7.90 20.75 -22.61
CA ALA A 54 -7.70 21.17 -21.22
C ALA A 54 -6.32 20.74 -20.70
N ALA A 55 -5.86 19.52 -21.01
CA ALA A 55 -4.52 19.07 -20.62
C ALA A 55 -3.42 19.94 -21.27
N GLY A 56 -3.54 20.24 -22.57
CA GLY A 56 -2.60 21.13 -23.27
C GLY A 56 -2.58 22.54 -22.68
N TYR A 57 -3.76 23.11 -22.38
CA TYR A 57 -3.83 24.45 -21.76
C TYR A 57 -3.27 24.49 -20.34
N ALA A 58 -3.41 23.40 -19.57
CA ALA A 58 -2.82 23.31 -18.25
C ALA A 58 -1.29 23.29 -18.33
N LEU A 59 -0.71 22.49 -19.23
CA LEU A 59 0.74 22.43 -19.46
C LEU A 59 1.29 23.79 -19.95
N ALA A 60 0.58 24.45 -20.89
CA ALA A 60 0.96 25.76 -21.42
C ALA A 60 0.62 26.93 -20.47
N LYS A 61 0.15 26.67 -19.23
CA LYS A 61 -0.25 27.68 -18.23
C LYS A 61 -1.30 28.68 -18.73
N GLN A 62 -2.12 28.31 -19.74
CA GLN A 62 -3.16 29.14 -20.34
C GLN A 62 -4.46 29.09 -19.52
N SER A 63 -4.46 29.65 -18.32
CA SER A 63 -5.54 29.53 -17.32
C SER A 63 -6.93 30.00 -17.83
N ARG A 64 -7.02 31.07 -18.65
CA ARG A 64 -8.28 31.55 -19.20
C ARG A 64 -8.93 30.56 -20.17
N ARG A 65 -8.11 29.95 -21.05
CA ARG A 65 -8.58 28.91 -22.01
C ARG A 65 -8.97 27.62 -21.26
N LEU A 66 -8.19 27.23 -20.28
CA LEU A 66 -8.51 26.10 -19.41
C LEU A 66 -9.84 26.29 -18.71
N LYS A 67 -10.07 27.43 -18.04
CA LYS A 67 -11.35 27.75 -17.37
C LYS A 67 -12.55 27.69 -18.32
N ARG A 68 -12.42 28.23 -19.55
CA ARG A 68 -13.48 28.14 -20.58
C ARG A 68 -13.78 26.69 -20.95
N THR A 69 -12.75 25.89 -21.16
CA THR A 69 -12.88 24.46 -21.52
C THR A 69 -13.55 23.66 -20.40
N LEU A 70 -13.16 23.87 -19.15
CA LEU A 70 -13.78 23.22 -17.98
C LEU A 70 -15.25 23.63 -17.82
N ARG A 71 -15.57 24.91 -18.05
CA ARG A 71 -16.96 25.39 -18.04
C ARG A 71 -17.80 24.65 -19.08
N ARG A 72 -17.30 24.50 -20.31
CA ARG A 72 -18.01 23.75 -21.37
C ARG A 72 -18.21 22.26 -21.00
N LEU A 73 -17.21 21.59 -20.45
CA LEU A 73 -17.36 20.22 -19.96
C LEU A 73 -18.43 20.11 -18.87
N ARG A 74 -18.50 21.06 -17.95
CA ARG A 74 -19.55 21.10 -16.92
C ARG A 74 -20.93 21.28 -17.54
N THR A 75 -21.11 22.20 -18.51
CA THR A 75 -22.37 22.38 -19.21
C THR A 75 -22.83 21.11 -19.92
N ILE A 76 -21.91 20.39 -20.56
CA ILE A 76 -22.21 19.12 -21.23
C ILE A 76 -22.70 18.09 -20.22
N LEU A 77 -21.96 17.91 -19.12
CA LEU A 77 -22.33 16.96 -18.08
C LEU A 77 -23.67 17.31 -17.44
N ASP A 78 -23.91 18.58 -17.11
CA ASP A 78 -25.17 19.07 -16.54
C ASP A 78 -26.37 18.79 -17.46
N SER A 79 -26.23 19.08 -18.75
CA SER A 79 -27.27 18.78 -19.74
C SER A 79 -27.62 17.31 -19.79
N LEU A 80 -26.60 16.45 -19.77
CA LEU A 80 -26.76 15.00 -19.78
C LEU A 80 -27.42 14.49 -18.49
N LEU A 81 -27.01 14.98 -17.33
CA LEU A 81 -27.59 14.61 -16.04
C LEU A 81 -29.09 14.96 -15.99
N ARG A 82 -29.44 16.18 -16.39
CA ARG A 82 -30.85 16.64 -16.46
C ARG A 82 -31.66 15.78 -17.44
N GLU A 83 -31.11 15.43 -18.59
CA GLU A 83 -31.83 14.60 -19.56
C GLU A 83 -32.09 13.19 -19.02
N VAL A 84 -31.07 12.56 -18.40
CA VAL A 84 -31.22 11.22 -17.83
C VAL A 84 -32.21 11.23 -16.65
N ARG A 85 -32.13 12.20 -15.75
CA ARG A 85 -33.08 12.37 -14.64
C ARG A 85 -34.54 12.40 -15.12
N ARG A 86 -34.85 13.16 -16.16
CA ARG A 86 -36.21 13.26 -16.72
C ARG A 86 -36.70 11.96 -17.38
N LYS A 87 -35.79 11.09 -17.84
CA LYS A 87 -36.15 9.89 -18.58
C LYS A 87 -36.13 8.62 -17.74
N MET A 88 -35.63 8.69 -16.51
CA MET A 88 -35.47 7.49 -15.68
C MET A 88 -36.75 7.02 -14.98
N ASP A 89 -37.79 7.85 -14.90
CA ASP A 89 -39.02 7.52 -14.18
C ASP A 89 -39.77 6.32 -14.76
N GLY A 90 -39.62 6.03 -16.05
CA GLY A 90 -40.20 4.87 -16.72
C GLY A 90 -39.36 3.58 -16.63
N LEU A 91 -38.25 3.56 -15.90
CA LEU A 91 -37.40 2.40 -15.78
C LEU A 91 -37.83 1.48 -14.62
N ALA A 92 -37.53 0.17 -14.77
CA ALA A 92 -37.69 -0.78 -13.67
C ALA A 92 -36.88 -0.32 -12.45
N GLU A 93 -37.42 -0.54 -11.25
CA GLU A 93 -36.88 -0.03 -9.98
C GLU A 93 -35.39 -0.39 -9.77
N GLN A 94 -34.99 -1.62 -10.04
CA GLN A 94 -33.60 -2.06 -9.89
C GLN A 94 -32.63 -1.29 -10.82
N VAL A 95 -33.04 -1.06 -12.07
CA VAL A 95 -32.25 -0.29 -13.05
C VAL A 95 -32.17 1.17 -12.64
N ARG A 96 -33.28 1.73 -12.16
CA ARG A 96 -33.35 3.09 -11.66
C ARG A 96 -32.42 3.30 -10.46
N GLN A 97 -32.42 2.40 -9.49
CA GLN A 97 -31.52 2.44 -8.32
C GLN A 97 -30.05 2.38 -8.73
N GLN A 98 -29.68 1.45 -9.61
CA GLN A 98 -28.31 1.34 -10.11
C GLN A 98 -27.87 2.62 -10.85
N LEU A 99 -28.74 3.19 -11.67
CA LEU A 99 -28.46 4.43 -12.39
C LEU A 99 -28.32 5.61 -11.43
N ASN A 100 -29.18 5.68 -10.41
CA ASN A 100 -29.21 6.74 -9.42
C ASN A 100 -27.86 6.87 -8.67
N VAL A 101 -27.25 5.76 -8.26
CA VAL A 101 -25.93 5.76 -7.61
C VAL A 101 -24.87 6.46 -8.48
N TRP A 102 -24.90 6.24 -9.80
CA TRP A 102 -23.94 6.89 -10.69
C TRP A 102 -24.29 8.35 -10.95
N LEU A 103 -25.57 8.70 -11.02
CA LEU A 103 -26.04 10.07 -11.15
C LEU A 103 -25.61 10.91 -9.94
N GLU A 104 -25.86 10.46 -8.73
CA GLU A 104 -25.47 11.15 -7.49
C GLU A 104 -23.95 11.42 -7.45
N ARG A 105 -23.13 10.41 -7.79
CA ARG A 105 -21.67 10.59 -7.87
C ARG A 105 -21.28 11.60 -8.95
N ALA A 106 -21.92 11.57 -10.11
CA ALA A 106 -21.62 12.48 -11.20
C ALA A 106 -22.09 13.92 -10.89
N GLU A 107 -23.24 14.09 -10.24
CA GLU A 107 -23.75 15.38 -9.74
C GLU A 107 -22.80 15.96 -8.69
N ARG A 108 -22.34 15.16 -7.72
CA ARG A 108 -21.34 15.57 -6.75
C ARG A 108 -20.04 16.00 -7.43
N MET A 109 -19.58 15.24 -8.44
CA MET A 109 -18.37 15.56 -9.21
C MET A 109 -18.54 16.82 -10.07
N HIS A 110 -19.74 17.08 -10.60
CA HIS A 110 -20.09 18.30 -11.33
C HIS A 110 -20.06 19.53 -10.41
N ALA A 111 -20.62 19.41 -9.20
CA ALA A 111 -20.74 20.52 -8.25
C ALA A 111 -19.42 20.89 -7.57
N GLN A 112 -18.50 19.92 -7.39
CA GLN A 112 -17.27 20.13 -6.60
C GLN A 112 -16.35 21.20 -7.17
N ARG A 113 -15.72 21.95 -6.25
CA ARG A 113 -14.78 23.04 -6.55
C ARG A 113 -13.36 22.67 -6.08
N PRO A 114 -12.30 23.38 -6.52
CA PRO A 114 -10.90 23.08 -6.17
C PRO A 114 -10.62 22.97 -4.67
N HIS A 115 -11.23 23.79 -3.84
CA HIS A 115 -10.97 23.86 -2.40
C HIS A 115 -12.00 23.16 -1.52
N ASP A 116 -12.96 22.44 -2.10
CA ASP A 116 -13.95 21.70 -1.33
C ASP A 116 -13.30 20.56 -0.57
N LYS A 117 -13.81 20.32 0.65
CA LYS A 117 -13.51 19.12 1.43
C LYS A 117 -14.28 17.91 0.87
N ASN A 118 -13.80 16.69 1.14
CA ASN A 118 -14.47 15.44 0.75
C ASN A 118 -14.79 15.32 -0.75
N LYS A 119 -13.88 15.73 -1.61
CA LYS A 119 -14.03 15.62 -3.07
C LYS A 119 -14.01 14.18 -3.53
N LEU A 120 -14.69 13.89 -4.64
CA LEU A 120 -14.53 12.66 -5.38
C LEU A 120 -13.32 12.75 -6.31
N TYR A 121 -12.38 11.85 -6.17
CA TYR A 121 -11.19 11.75 -7.00
C TYR A 121 -11.28 10.64 -8.06
N ALA A 122 -12.27 9.75 -7.93
CA ALA A 122 -12.62 8.77 -8.95
C ALA A 122 -14.11 8.41 -8.86
N LEU A 123 -14.78 8.32 -10.01
CA LEU A 123 -16.21 7.98 -10.04
C LEU A 123 -16.48 6.54 -9.59
N HIS A 124 -15.55 5.61 -9.88
CA HIS A 124 -15.67 4.19 -9.58
C HIS A 124 -15.07 3.79 -8.22
N ALA A 125 -14.32 4.67 -7.60
CA ALA A 125 -13.69 4.46 -6.29
C ALA A 125 -13.92 5.71 -5.42
N PRO A 126 -15.16 5.92 -4.92
CA PRO A 126 -15.52 7.10 -4.13
C PRO A 126 -14.80 7.17 -2.79
N GLU A 127 -14.27 6.04 -2.31
CA GLU A 127 -13.47 5.91 -1.10
C GLU A 127 -12.04 6.47 -1.23
N ALA A 128 -11.58 6.78 -2.47
CA ALA A 128 -10.23 7.32 -2.68
C ALA A 128 -10.12 8.75 -2.14
N GLU A 129 -9.19 8.96 -1.22
CA GLU A 129 -8.86 10.25 -0.64
C GLU A 129 -7.59 10.87 -1.27
N CYS A 130 -7.45 12.19 -1.16
CA CYS A 130 -6.24 12.89 -1.54
C CYS A 130 -5.38 13.11 -0.29
N ILE A 131 -4.27 12.41 -0.19
CA ILE A 131 -3.41 12.42 1.00
C ILE A 131 -2.11 13.15 0.66
N GLY A 132 -1.84 14.24 1.37
CA GLY A 132 -0.60 15.00 1.23
C GLY A 132 0.60 14.25 1.83
N LYS A 133 1.71 14.21 1.11
CA LYS A 133 2.95 13.49 1.52
C LYS A 133 4.16 14.39 1.68
N ALA A 134 4.04 15.69 1.52
CA ALA A 134 5.15 16.64 1.61
C ALA A 134 6.38 16.27 0.75
N LYS A 135 6.22 15.43 -0.29
CA LYS A 135 7.29 15.02 -1.21
C LYS A 135 7.34 15.98 -2.39
N ALA A 136 8.51 16.51 -2.73
CA ALA A 136 8.69 17.48 -3.83
C ALA A 136 8.19 16.96 -5.19
N ARG A 137 8.44 15.69 -5.52
CA ARG A 137 8.07 15.10 -6.83
C ARG A 137 6.64 14.54 -6.87
N LYS A 138 6.08 14.13 -5.73
CA LYS A 138 4.75 13.52 -5.63
C LYS A 138 4.08 14.01 -4.35
N PRO A 139 3.58 15.26 -4.36
CA PRO A 139 3.02 15.89 -3.16
C PRO A 139 1.71 15.25 -2.68
N TYR A 140 0.98 14.59 -3.57
CA TYR A 140 -0.30 13.94 -3.28
C TYR A 140 -0.31 12.50 -3.74
N GLU A 141 -0.84 11.61 -2.89
CA GLU A 141 -1.15 10.23 -3.19
C GLU A 141 -2.68 10.04 -3.09
N PHE A 142 -3.27 9.30 -4.04
CA PHE A 142 -4.73 9.10 -4.10
C PHE A 142 -5.08 7.66 -3.75
N GLY A 143 -5.72 7.48 -2.60
CA GLY A 143 -6.02 6.15 -2.08
C GLY A 143 -6.59 6.21 -0.69
N VAL A 144 -6.31 5.19 0.12
CA VAL A 144 -6.72 5.10 1.51
C VAL A 144 -5.51 5.04 2.44
N LYS A 145 -5.66 5.54 3.66
CA LYS A 145 -4.64 5.41 4.69
C LYS A 145 -4.59 3.97 5.17
N VAL A 146 -3.39 3.41 5.29
CA VAL A 146 -3.14 2.08 5.87
C VAL A 146 -2.15 2.24 7.01
N SER A 147 -2.47 1.67 8.17
CA SER A 147 -1.53 1.49 9.26
C SER A 147 -0.90 0.11 9.14
N LEU A 148 0.41 0.05 9.29
CA LEU A 148 1.21 -1.17 9.30
C LEU A 148 1.89 -1.34 10.65
N ALA A 149 1.85 -2.54 11.18
CA ALA A 149 2.57 -2.91 12.39
C ALA A 149 3.61 -3.99 12.05
N VAL A 150 4.87 -3.77 12.41
CA VAL A 150 5.95 -4.73 12.20
C VAL A 150 6.62 -5.14 13.51
N THR A 151 7.15 -6.35 13.58
CA THR A 151 7.94 -6.79 14.72
C THR A 151 9.24 -5.98 14.79
N HIS A 152 9.66 -5.61 16.00
CA HIS A 152 10.83 -4.78 16.21
C HIS A 152 12.15 -5.45 15.77
N LYS A 153 12.30 -6.75 15.97
CA LYS A 153 13.54 -7.49 15.66
C LYS A 153 13.59 -8.01 14.23
N GLN A 154 12.55 -8.72 13.79
CA GLN A 154 12.53 -9.45 12.51
C GLN A 154 11.98 -8.60 11.36
N GLY A 155 11.19 -7.55 11.64
CA GLY A 155 10.52 -6.75 10.63
C GLY A 155 9.33 -7.46 9.95
N LEU A 156 8.77 -8.52 10.57
CA LEU A 156 7.57 -9.20 10.08
C LEU A 156 6.34 -8.31 10.26
N MET A 157 5.46 -8.26 9.29
CA MET A 157 4.20 -7.53 9.37
C MET A 157 3.19 -8.32 10.21
N VAL A 158 2.84 -7.77 11.36
CA VAL A 158 1.89 -8.37 12.32
C VAL A 158 0.55 -7.62 12.37
N GLY A 159 0.36 -6.68 11.48
CA GLY A 159 -0.89 -5.96 11.29
C GLY A 159 -0.85 -5.05 10.06
N ALA A 160 -1.98 -4.99 9.35
CA ALA A 160 -2.21 -4.11 8.21
C ALA A 160 -3.70 -3.75 8.16
N ARG A 161 -4.04 -2.50 8.50
CA ARG A 161 -5.43 -2.04 8.58
C ARG A 161 -5.64 -0.78 7.76
N SER A 162 -6.64 -0.79 6.89
CA SER A 162 -7.04 0.37 6.11
C SER A 162 -8.04 1.25 6.87
N PHE A 163 -8.00 2.56 6.60
CA PHE A 163 -8.86 3.56 7.23
C PHE A 163 -9.45 4.48 6.17
N THR A 164 -10.76 4.65 6.20
CA THR A 164 -11.48 5.59 5.34
C THR A 164 -11.38 7.02 5.87
N GLY A 165 -11.50 8.02 4.99
CA GLY A 165 -11.60 9.43 5.40
C GLY A 165 -10.30 10.07 5.87
N ASN A 166 -9.13 9.48 5.63
CA ASN A 166 -7.80 10.00 6.00
C ASN A 166 -7.70 10.50 7.46
N PRO A 167 -8.02 9.69 8.49
CA PRO A 167 -7.98 10.11 9.88
C PRO A 167 -6.56 10.54 10.29
N TYR A 168 -6.45 11.30 11.38
CA TYR A 168 -5.16 11.61 12.02
C TYR A 168 -4.44 10.30 12.42
N ASP A 169 -3.12 10.24 12.28
CA ASP A 169 -2.36 9.00 12.50
C ASP A 169 -2.56 8.41 13.90
N GLY A 170 -2.61 9.26 14.92
CA GLY A 170 -2.88 8.85 16.29
C GLY A 170 -4.20 8.09 16.44
N HIS A 171 -5.27 8.54 15.76
CA HIS A 171 -6.59 7.89 15.82
C HIS A 171 -6.60 6.49 15.19
N THR A 172 -5.57 6.13 14.43
CA THR A 172 -5.46 4.79 13.83
C THR A 172 -4.83 3.75 14.75
N LEU A 173 -4.14 4.19 15.82
CA LEU A 173 -3.29 3.32 16.62
C LEU A 173 -4.07 2.28 17.42
N ALA A 174 -5.12 2.69 18.16
CA ALA A 174 -5.92 1.77 18.97
C ALA A 174 -6.50 0.63 18.14
N ALA A 175 -7.12 0.98 16.99
CA ALA A 175 -7.69 0.00 16.07
C ALA A 175 -6.61 -0.90 15.42
N GLN A 176 -5.42 -0.37 15.14
CA GLN A 176 -4.28 -1.18 14.67
C GLN A 176 -3.78 -2.14 15.75
N LEU A 177 -3.71 -1.70 16.99
CA LEU A 177 -3.32 -2.55 18.13
C LEU A 177 -4.35 -3.66 18.37
N GLU A 178 -5.63 -3.38 18.25
CA GLU A 178 -6.71 -4.37 18.33
C GLU A 178 -6.53 -5.47 17.27
N GLN A 179 -6.40 -5.10 15.99
CA GLN A 179 -6.16 -6.06 14.91
C GLN A 179 -4.92 -6.92 15.19
N THR A 180 -3.81 -6.30 15.60
CA THR A 180 -2.59 -7.03 15.93
C THR A 180 -2.79 -7.99 17.10
N SER A 181 -3.63 -7.64 18.09
CA SER A 181 -3.99 -8.52 19.21
C SER A 181 -4.69 -9.77 18.73
N THR A 182 -5.69 -9.59 17.89
CA THR A 182 -6.47 -10.69 17.32
C THR A 182 -5.56 -11.62 16.50
N LEU A 183 -4.67 -11.07 15.65
CA LEU A 183 -3.77 -11.87 14.82
C LEU A 183 -2.68 -12.63 15.61
N LEU A 184 -2.32 -12.17 16.81
CA LEU A 184 -1.29 -12.79 17.65
C LEU A 184 -1.85 -13.60 18.83
N GLN A 185 -3.16 -13.69 18.95
CA GLN A 185 -3.81 -14.34 20.12
C GLN A 185 -3.43 -15.82 20.24
N ASP A 186 -3.38 -16.56 19.12
CA ASP A 186 -3.07 -17.99 19.11
C ASP A 186 -1.58 -18.28 19.42
N ILE A 187 -0.72 -17.27 19.26
CA ILE A 187 0.71 -17.41 19.54
C ILE A 187 1.04 -17.08 21.02
N GLY A 188 0.07 -16.60 21.78
CA GLY A 188 0.24 -16.22 23.20
C GLY A 188 1.18 -15.03 23.43
N THR A 189 1.54 -14.29 22.37
CA THR A 189 2.48 -13.16 22.46
C THR A 189 1.76 -11.89 22.90
N LYS A 190 2.13 -11.38 24.08
CA LYS A 190 1.59 -10.11 24.59
C LYS A 190 2.37 -8.92 24.03
N ARG A 191 1.63 -7.90 23.57
CA ARG A 191 2.17 -6.61 23.15
C ARG A 191 2.36 -5.71 24.35
N THR A 192 3.57 -5.27 24.62
CA THR A 192 3.86 -4.39 25.74
C THR A 192 4.17 -2.96 25.29
N THR A 193 4.69 -2.81 24.06
CA THR A 193 5.23 -1.53 23.60
C THR A 193 4.96 -1.31 22.11
N ALA A 194 4.47 -0.12 21.74
CA ALA A 194 4.36 0.38 20.38
C ALA A 194 5.32 1.56 20.17
N ILE A 195 6.19 1.45 19.17
CA ILE A 195 7.13 2.50 18.78
C ILE A 195 6.55 3.20 17.56
N VAL A 196 6.31 4.50 17.67
CA VAL A 196 5.62 5.29 16.66
C VAL A 196 6.38 6.60 16.37
N ASP A 197 5.94 7.33 15.37
CA ASP A 197 6.49 8.65 15.08
C ASP A 197 5.79 9.78 15.88
N LEU A 198 6.15 11.04 15.58
CA LEU A 198 5.54 12.20 16.24
C LEU A 198 4.09 12.46 15.83
N GLY A 199 3.62 11.88 14.75
CA GLY A 199 2.24 11.95 14.31
C GLY A 199 1.24 11.22 15.23
N TYR A 200 1.73 10.48 16.22
CA TYR A 200 0.91 9.71 17.17
C TYR A 200 0.90 10.33 18.60
N ARG A 201 1.08 11.63 18.73
CA ARG A 201 1.01 12.29 20.03
C ARG A 201 -0.40 12.25 20.61
N ALA A 202 -0.49 12.31 21.97
CA ALA A 202 -1.73 12.45 22.73
C ALA A 202 -2.74 11.28 22.60
N VAL A 203 -2.28 10.05 22.29
CA VAL A 203 -3.14 8.86 22.18
C VAL A 203 -2.80 7.78 23.22
N ASP A 204 -2.03 8.12 24.24
CA ASP A 204 -1.54 7.14 25.22
C ASP A 204 -2.66 6.47 26.01
N THR A 205 -3.70 7.22 26.39
CA THR A 205 -4.86 6.73 27.14
C THR A 205 -5.70 5.74 26.32
N ASP A 206 -5.81 5.96 25.02
CA ASP A 206 -6.64 5.14 24.11
C ASP A 206 -5.99 3.79 23.80
N CYS A 207 -4.70 3.65 24.11
CA CYS A 207 -3.88 2.49 23.76
C CYS A 207 -3.52 1.60 24.96
N ALA A 208 -4.01 1.90 26.15
CA ALA A 208 -3.74 1.08 27.33
C ALA A 208 -4.19 -0.39 27.13
N PRO A 209 -3.43 -1.39 27.59
CA PRO A 209 -2.24 -1.34 28.43
C PRO A 209 -0.90 -1.22 27.66
N VAL A 210 -0.90 -0.92 26.37
CA VAL A 210 0.30 -0.85 25.53
C VAL A 210 1.03 0.47 25.74
N GLN A 211 2.31 0.43 26.09
CA GLN A 211 3.13 1.62 26.23
C GLN A 211 3.46 2.22 24.85
N VAL A 212 3.08 3.47 24.62
CA VAL A 212 3.41 4.20 23.38
C VAL A 212 4.70 4.99 23.55
N ILE A 213 5.68 4.71 22.68
CA ILE A 213 7.00 5.36 22.66
C ILE A 213 7.18 6.16 21.37
N HIS A 214 7.48 7.46 21.52
CA HIS A 214 7.81 8.35 20.41
C HIS A 214 8.87 9.39 20.79
N ARG A 215 9.47 10.08 19.81
CA ARG A 215 10.54 11.08 20.05
C ARG A 215 10.14 12.21 21.00
N GLY A 216 8.86 12.57 21.10
CA GLY A 216 8.39 13.59 22.01
C GLY A 216 8.58 13.25 23.51
N LYS A 217 8.72 11.95 23.84
CA LYS A 217 8.97 11.45 25.21
C LYS A 217 10.45 11.14 25.48
N TYR A 218 11.37 11.55 24.58
CA TYR A 218 12.78 11.12 24.62
C TYR A 218 13.45 11.30 25.97
N LYS A 219 13.16 12.39 26.68
CA LYS A 219 13.76 12.72 28.01
C LYS A 219 13.35 11.72 29.09
N SER A 220 12.13 11.21 29.05
CA SER A 220 11.58 10.26 30.06
C SER A 220 11.87 8.78 29.73
N LEU A 221 12.50 8.48 28.59
CA LEU A 221 12.78 7.12 28.17
C LEU A 221 14.06 6.56 28.77
N THR A 222 14.05 5.26 29.06
CA THR A 222 15.27 4.51 29.44
C THR A 222 16.25 4.42 28.27
N ALA A 223 17.52 4.05 28.55
CA ALA A 223 18.54 3.84 27.53
C ALA A 223 18.11 2.79 26.50
N THR A 224 17.50 1.69 26.95
CA THR A 224 16.96 0.63 26.08
C THR A 224 15.84 1.15 25.19
N GLN A 225 14.90 1.92 25.71
CA GLN A 225 13.80 2.50 24.92
C GLN A 225 14.30 3.52 23.88
N ARG A 226 15.34 4.29 24.22
CA ARG A 226 16.01 5.19 23.26
C ARG A 226 16.67 4.42 22.11
N SER A 227 17.26 3.25 22.39
CA SER A 227 17.80 2.38 21.32
C SER A 227 16.70 1.84 20.40
N TRP A 228 15.51 1.52 20.95
CA TRP A 228 14.35 1.13 20.15
C TRP A 228 13.85 2.22 19.22
N LEU A 229 13.86 3.47 19.67
CA LEU A 229 13.51 4.62 18.81
C LEU A 229 14.43 4.77 17.61
N LYS A 230 15.74 4.51 17.76
CA LYS A 230 16.68 4.50 16.63
C LYS A 230 16.27 3.49 15.55
N ARG A 231 15.70 2.35 15.98
CA ARG A 231 15.25 1.30 15.07
C ARG A 231 13.89 1.56 14.42
N ARG A 232 13.15 2.60 14.84
CA ARG A 232 11.85 2.95 14.22
C ARG A 232 11.91 3.05 12.71
N GLN A 233 12.98 3.60 12.17
CA GLN A 233 13.18 3.74 10.72
C GLN A 233 13.18 2.40 9.97
N ALA A 234 13.34 1.26 10.65
CA ALA A 234 13.29 -0.06 10.02
C ALA A 234 11.92 -0.42 9.41
N ILE A 235 10.85 0.32 9.74
CA ILE A 235 9.54 0.14 9.09
C ILE A 235 9.52 0.75 7.67
N GLU A 236 10.31 1.77 7.39
CA GLU A 236 10.30 2.47 6.09
C GLU A 236 10.68 1.53 4.93
N PRO A 237 11.75 0.71 5.00
CA PRO A 237 12.02 -0.32 4.00
C PRO A 237 10.88 -1.34 3.87
N ALA A 238 10.26 -1.75 4.97
CA ALA A 238 9.13 -2.70 4.93
C ALA A 238 7.93 -2.09 4.18
N ILE A 239 7.60 -0.82 4.43
CA ILE A 239 6.60 -0.06 3.66
C ILE A 239 7.00 0.03 2.19
N GLY A 240 8.26 0.34 1.90
CA GLY A 240 8.80 0.40 0.54
C GLY A 240 8.60 -0.91 -0.22
N HIS A 241 8.93 -2.03 0.39
CA HIS A 241 8.72 -3.37 -0.18
C HIS A 241 7.24 -3.73 -0.32
N ALA A 242 6.38 -3.39 0.66
CA ALA A 242 4.94 -3.60 0.52
C ALA A 242 4.37 -2.84 -0.69
N LYS A 243 4.84 -1.63 -0.95
CA LYS A 243 4.44 -0.83 -2.12
C LYS A 243 5.01 -1.40 -3.42
N ALA A 244 6.32 -1.55 -3.53
CA ALA A 244 7.00 -1.89 -4.77
C ALA A 244 6.82 -3.36 -5.17
N ASP A 245 6.98 -4.30 -4.21
CA ASP A 245 7.02 -5.73 -4.48
C ASP A 245 5.65 -6.41 -4.33
N HIS A 246 4.76 -5.85 -3.48
CA HIS A 246 3.47 -6.45 -3.13
C HIS A 246 2.26 -5.59 -3.53
N ARG A 247 2.46 -4.60 -4.44
CA ARG A 247 1.39 -3.82 -5.09
C ARG A 247 0.54 -2.94 -4.17
N MET A 248 1.02 -2.58 -2.97
CA MET A 248 0.30 -1.65 -2.11
C MET A 248 0.24 -0.23 -2.70
N ASP A 249 1.08 0.07 -3.68
CA ASP A 249 1.04 1.30 -4.48
C ASP A 249 -0.07 1.32 -5.54
N ARG A 250 -0.84 0.21 -5.73
CA ARG A 250 -1.83 0.11 -6.80
C ARG A 250 -2.96 -0.87 -6.48
N CYS A 251 -3.88 -0.47 -5.62
CA CYS A 251 -5.05 -1.26 -5.27
C CYS A 251 -6.11 -1.25 -6.39
N TRP A 252 -6.46 -2.42 -6.91
CA TRP A 252 -7.51 -2.62 -7.91
C TRP A 252 -8.86 -2.98 -7.29
N LEU A 253 -8.89 -3.43 -6.05
CA LEU A 253 -10.09 -3.83 -5.35
C LEU A 253 -10.96 -2.61 -5.04
N LYS A 254 -12.27 -2.80 -4.94
CA LYS A 254 -13.25 -1.72 -4.80
C LYS A 254 -13.85 -1.70 -3.40
N GLY A 255 -14.20 -0.50 -2.95
CA GLY A 255 -14.83 -0.27 -1.67
C GLY A 255 -13.86 -0.44 -0.49
N SER A 256 -14.34 -0.14 0.72
CA SER A 256 -13.57 -0.23 1.96
C SER A 256 -13.13 -1.66 2.31
N GLU A 257 -13.97 -2.66 2.01
CA GLU A 257 -13.64 -4.08 2.20
C GLU A 257 -12.51 -4.51 1.26
N GLY A 258 -12.58 -4.10 -0.02
CA GLY A 258 -11.50 -4.35 -0.97
C GLY A 258 -10.18 -3.71 -0.54
N ASP A 259 -10.23 -2.52 0.06
CA ASP A 259 -9.04 -1.86 0.59
C ASP A 259 -8.46 -2.59 1.81
N ALA A 260 -9.32 -3.06 2.71
CA ALA A 260 -8.90 -3.84 3.87
C ALA A 260 -8.26 -5.17 3.46
N LEU A 261 -8.92 -5.90 2.56
CA LEU A 261 -8.39 -7.16 2.01
C LEU A 261 -7.04 -6.96 1.32
N HIS A 262 -6.92 -5.92 0.49
CA HIS A 262 -5.67 -5.64 -0.22
C HIS A 262 -4.52 -5.32 0.73
N ALA A 263 -4.75 -4.54 1.80
CA ALA A 263 -3.74 -4.24 2.80
C ALA A 263 -3.21 -5.52 3.48
N VAL A 264 -4.11 -6.42 3.88
CA VAL A 264 -3.75 -7.71 4.50
C VAL A 264 -3.00 -8.61 3.52
N LEU A 265 -3.44 -8.71 2.26
CA LEU A 265 -2.76 -9.51 1.23
C LEU A 265 -1.35 -8.99 0.92
N CYS A 266 -1.13 -7.67 0.90
CA CYS A 266 0.20 -7.08 0.74
C CYS A 266 1.12 -7.44 1.91
N ALA A 267 0.61 -7.39 3.15
CA ALA A 267 1.35 -7.78 4.34
C ALA A 267 1.67 -9.29 4.36
N ALA A 268 0.71 -10.13 3.99
CA ALA A 268 0.90 -11.58 3.87
C ALA A 268 1.96 -11.92 2.82
N GLY A 269 1.88 -11.31 1.63
CA GLY A 269 2.87 -11.49 0.57
C GLY A 269 4.28 -11.08 1.01
N PHE A 270 4.41 -9.96 1.74
CA PHE A 270 5.68 -9.54 2.33
C PHE A 270 6.23 -10.61 3.30
N ASN A 271 5.41 -11.13 4.21
CA ASN A 271 5.82 -12.14 5.17
C ASN A 271 6.20 -13.46 4.52
N ILE A 272 5.45 -13.93 3.52
CA ILE A 272 5.78 -15.13 2.74
C ILE A 272 7.14 -14.98 2.07
N ARG A 273 7.39 -13.85 1.40
CA ARG A 273 8.68 -13.58 0.77
C ARG A 273 9.81 -13.51 1.80
N TRP A 274 9.56 -12.90 2.95
CA TRP A 274 10.51 -12.89 4.06
C TRP A 274 10.85 -14.31 4.53
N LEU A 275 9.82 -15.16 4.75
CA LEU A 275 9.98 -16.55 5.16
C LEU A 275 10.78 -17.37 4.15
N LEU A 276 10.44 -17.28 2.87
CA LEU A 276 11.16 -17.96 1.79
C LEU A 276 12.65 -17.58 1.77
N ARG A 277 12.96 -16.28 1.94
CA ARG A 277 14.35 -15.81 2.05
C ARG A 277 15.04 -16.32 3.32
N ALA A 278 14.33 -16.47 4.43
CA ALA A 278 14.89 -17.02 5.65
C ALA A 278 15.22 -18.50 5.48
N ILE A 279 14.32 -19.29 4.88
CA ILE A 279 14.53 -20.71 4.55
C ILE A 279 15.74 -20.88 3.60
N ALA A 280 15.80 -20.10 2.51
CA ALA A 280 16.92 -20.14 1.57
C ALA A 280 18.26 -19.84 2.24
N ARG A 281 18.29 -18.84 3.15
CA ARG A 281 19.52 -18.53 3.93
C ARG A 281 19.93 -19.65 4.86
N GLN A 282 18.98 -20.34 5.49
CA GLN A 282 19.29 -21.49 6.37
C GLN A 282 19.80 -22.67 5.54
N ALA A 283 19.17 -22.98 4.42
CA ALA A 283 19.60 -24.01 3.49
C ALA A 283 21.03 -23.74 2.96
N ALA A 284 21.33 -22.51 2.57
CA ALA A 284 22.67 -22.12 2.12
C ALA A 284 23.72 -22.29 3.23
N LYS A 285 23.40 -21.92 4.49
CA LYS A 285 24.29 -22.14 5.63
C LYS A 285 24.55 -23.62 5.90
N ALA A 286 23.49 -24.44 5.87
CA ALA A 286 23.63 -25.89 6.04
C ALA A 286 24.50 -26.51 4.94
N LEU A 287 24.27 -26.12 3.69
CA LEU A 287 25.07 -26.56 2.56
C LEU A 287 26.55 -26.15 2.70
N HIS A 288 26.82 -24.91 3.09
CA HIS A 288 28.19 -24.43 3.35
C HIS A 288 28.87 -25.24 4.46
N LEU A 289 28.14 -25.55 5.55
CA LEU A 289 28.66 -26.38 6.63
C LEU A 289 29.05 -27.79 6.12
N VAL A 290 28.17 -28.43 5.33
CA VAL A 290 28.45 -29.74 4.74
C VAL A 290 29.70 -29.71 3.86
N PHE A 291 29.81 -28.71 2.97
CA PHE A 291 31.02 -28.56 2.14
C PHE A 291 32.30 -28.33 2.97
N SER A 292 32.21 -27.53 4.03
CA SER A 292 33.35 -27.28 4.93
C SER A 292 33.79 -28.58 5.66
N LEU A 293 32.84 -29.39 6.09
CA LEU A 293 33.13 -30.70 6.72
C LEU A 293 33.74 -31.68 5.72
N VAL A 294 33.26 -31.75 4.49
CA VAL A 294 33.81 -32.60 3.42
C VAL A 294 35.23 -32.14 3.07
N ALA A 295 35.47 -30.83 2.95
CA ALA A 295 36.82 -30.33 2.72
C ALA A 295 37.79 -30.66 3.84
N LEU A 296 37.39 -30.49 5.11
CA LEU A 296 38.18 -30.86 6.27
C LEU A 296 38.50 -32.37 6.29
N TYR A 297 37.50 -33.20 5.99
CA TYR A 297 37.70 -34.67 5.90
C TYR A 297 38.71 -35.02 4.79
N ALA A 298 38.61 -34.39 3.63
CA ALA A 298 39.56 -34.60 2.52
C ALA A 298 40.99 -34.19 2.91
N GLU A 299 41.17 -33.05 3.61
CA GLU A 299 42.49 -32.63 4.11
C GLU A 299 43.07 -33.62 5.12
N LEU A 300 42.25 -34.09 6.08
CA LEU A 300 42.67 -35.09 7.05
C LEU A 300 43.05 -36.43 6.37
N ALA A 301 42.27 -36.88 5.39
CA ALA A 301 42.56 -38.08 4.62
C ALA A 301 43.90 -37.94 3.85
N MET A 302 44.15 -36.77 3.23
CA MET A 302 45.43 -36.51 2.56
C MET A 302 46.63 -36.52 3.54
N LEU A 303 46.46 -35.97 4.75
CA LEU A 303 47.50 -36.01 5.79
C LEU A 303 47.81 -37.45 6.23
N VAL A 304 46.78 -38.29 6.42
CA VAL A 304 46.98 -39.70 6.78
C VAL A 304 47.71 -40.47 5.67
N VAL A 305 47.33 -40.23 4.40
CA VAL A 305 48.03 -40.85 3.26
C VAL A 305 49.48 -40.37 3.19
N ALA A 306 49.76 -39.09 3.35
CA ALA A 306 51.09 -38.53 3.36
C ALA A 306 51.97 -39.14 4.48
N GLN A 307 51.40 -39.31 5.68
CA GLN A 307 52.11 -39.99 6.80
C GLN A 307 52.37 -41.46 6.53
N ALA A 308 51.49 -42.19 5.84
CA ALA A 308 51.67 -43.57 5.45
C ALA A 308 52.83 -43.75 4.44
N TRP A 309 53.02 -42.77 3.52
CA TRP A 309 54.11 -42.79 2.54
C TRP A 309 55.47 -42.40 3.14
N THR A 310 55.50 -41.70 4.26
CA THR A 310 56.76 -41.26 4.91
C THR A 310 57.33 -42.28 5.93
N LYS A 311 56.63 -43.37 6.20
CA LYS A 311 57.18 -44.45 7.05
C LYS A 311 58.27 -45.22 6.28
N PRO A 312 59.56 -45.23 6.71
CA PRO A 312 60.57 -46.00 6.04
C PRO A 312 60.23 -47.50 6.16
N THR A 313 60.23 -48.19 5.03
CA THR A 313 60.19 -49.67 5.02
C THR A 313 61.46 -50.17 5.76
N ALA A 314 61.22 -50.76 6.94
CA ALA A 314 62.27 -51.47 7.63
C ALA A 314 62.54 -52.71 6.80
N ASP A 315 63.45 -52.58 5.84
CA ASP A 315 63.90 -53.65 5.00
C ASP A 315 64.99 -54.42 5.70
N SER A 316 64.65 -55.63 5.97
CA SER A 316 65.47 -56.85 6.04
C SER A 316 67.01 -56.70 5.88
N ALA A 317 67.68 -56.58 6.99
CA ALA A 317 69.04 -57.04 7.06
C ALA A 317 69.01 -58.63 7.16
N ILE A 318 69.00 -59.25 5.99
CA ILE A 318 69.39 -60.68 5.92
C ILE A 318 70.90 -60.74 6.01
N GLY A 319 71.37 -61.11 7.15
CA GLY A 319 72.80 -61.48 7.35
C GLY A 319 73.16 -62.62 6.44
N CYS A 320 74.23 -62.52 5.73
CA CYS A 320 75.00 -63.59 5.17
C CYS A 320 76.27 -63.67 5.99
N ASP A 321 76.28 -64.63 6.92
CA ASP A 321 77.52 -65.17 7.42
C ASP A 321 77.85 -66.44 6.62
N ALA A 322 79.04 -66.45 6.02
CA ALA A 322 79.86 -67.65 5.79
C ALA A 322 81.29 -67.22 5.53
#